data_2af84a703b8191d4c88c8698461d97e2
#
_entry.id   2af84a703b8191d4c88c8698461d97e2
#
_cell.length_a   1.000
_cell.length_b   1.000
_cell.length_c   1.000
_cell.angle_alpha   90.00
_cell.angle_beta   90.00
_cell.angle_gamma   90.00
#
_symmetry.space_group_name_H-M   'P 1'
#
loop_
_entity.id
_entity.type
_entity.pdbx_description
1 polymer ?
#
loop_
_entity_poly.entity_id
_entity_poly.type
_entity_poly.pdbx_seq_one_letter_code
_entity_poly.pdbx_strand_id
1 'polypeptide(L)'
;ISFGTTFSDPRVRIGDGVYLGRGCDIGYADIGPNCVIGSGVHIISGLRQHSFQDLDVPIRDQPGEFSLVSIGEGCWIGNGAIIAADVGKKCVIGVGSVVVKLIPDFAIAAGNPARVIKQRTITAPAADPAIMGRTGRSEDC
;
A
#
# COMPACT_ATOMS: atom_id res chain seq x y z
N ILE A 1 -4.70 14.20 4.61
CA ILE A 1 -3.36 14.12 3.99
C ILE A 1 -2.39 14.81 4.93
N SER A 2 -1.37 14.10 5.35
CA SER A 2 -0.40 14.60 6.31
C SER A 2 0.80 15.29 5.65
N PHE A 3 1.59 16.00 6.46
CA PHE A 3 2.74 16.78 6.02
C PHE A 3 3.78 15.93 5.26
N GLY A 4 4.33 16.51 4.21
CA GLY A 4 5.39 15.89 3.40
C GLY A 4 4.91 14.82 2.43
N THR A 5 3.61 14.62 2.28
CA THR A 5 3.07 13.73 1.25
C THR A 5 3.22 14.39 -0.11
N THR A 6 3.77 13.65 -1.07
CA THR A 6 3.99 14.10 -2.44
C THR A 6 3.18 13.26 -3.42
N PHE A 7 2.82 13.88 -4.53
CA PHE A 7 2.11 13.24 -5.63
C PHE A 7 2.95 13.43 -6.89
N SER A 8 3.50 12.34 -7.39
CA SER A 8 4.39 12.38 -8.56
C SER A 8 3.65 12.21 -9.89
N ASP A 9 2.35 11.91 -9.86
CA ASP A 9 1.51 11.79 -11.06
C ASP A 9 0.21 12.57 -10.86
N PRO A 10 -0.17 13.46 -11.80
CA PRO A 10 -1.39 14.26 -11.68
C PRO A 10 -2.68 13.46 -11.84
N ARG A 11 -2.61 12.21 -12.26
CA ARG A 11 -3.78 11.33 -12.46
C ARG A 11 -4.18 10.57 -11.20
N VAL A 12 -3.53 10.83 -10.07
CA VAL A 12 -3.86 10.21 -8.78
C VAL A 12 -5.32 10.47 -8.42
N ARG A 13 -6.00 9.43 -7.97
CA ARG A 13 -7.35 9.49 -7.42
C ARG A 13 -7.34 9.00 -5.98
N ILE A 14 -8.03 9.72 -5.12
CA ILE A 14 -8.15 9.39 -3.70
C ILE A 14 -9.62 9.42 -3.32
N GLY A 15 -10.13 8.29 -2.83
CA GLY A 15 -11.50 8.15 -2.37
C GLY A 15 -11.78 8.93 -1.08
N ASP A 16 -13.06 9.03 -0.75
CA ASP A 16 -13.49 9.71 0.46
C ASP A 16 -13.02 8.97 1.72
N GLY A 17 -12.70 9.71 2.76
CA GLY A 17 -12.31 9.15 4.04
C GLY A 17 -10.92 8.51 4.08
N VAL A 18 -10.10 8.71 3.07
CA VAL A 18 -8.72 8.19 3.04
C VAL A 18 -7.82 9.01 3.96
N TYR A 19 -7.11 8.30 4.84
CA TYR A 19 -6.02 8.87 5.61
C TYR A 19 -4.68 8.60 4.94
N LEU A 20 -3.89 9.63 4.71
CA LEU A 20 -2.50 9.52 4.24
C LEU A 20 -1.56 10.01 5.34
N GLY A 21 -0.68 9.14 5.80
CA GLY A 21 0.35 9.46 6.76
C GLY A 21 1.42 10.40 6.23
N ARG A 22 2.37 10.76 7.08
CA ARG A 22 3.46 11.67 6.73
C ARG A 22 4.42 11.06 5.71
N GLY A 23 4.93 11.91 4.82
CA GLY A 23 6.03 11.51 3.94
C GLY A 23 5.70 10.40 2.96
N CYS A 24 4.44 10.24 2.61
CA CYS A 24 4.05 9.33 1.54
C CYS A 24 4.47 9.90 0.18
N ASP A 25 4.83 9.02 -0.74
CA ASP A 25 5.04 9.37 -2.13
C ASP A 25 4.09 8.54 -3.01
N ILE A 26 3.18 9.23 -3.68
CA ILE A 26 2.09 8.60 -4.40
C ILE A 26 2.27 8.83 -5.91
N GLY A 27 2.56 7.76 -6.62
CA GLY A 27 2.62 7.73 -8.08
C GLY A 27 1.23 7.60 -8.71
N TYR A 28 1.17 7.04 -9.91
CA TYR A 28 -0.10 6.83 -10.61
C TYR A 28 -0.95 5.77 -9.89
N ALA A 29 -1.86 6.24 -9.06
CA ALA A 29 -2.63 5.39 -8.15
C ALA A 29 -4.11 5.80 -8.09
N ASP A 30 -4.95 4.81 -7.85
CA ASP A 30 -6.35 4.96 -7.48
C ASP A 30 -6.56 4.31 -6.11
N ILE A 31 -6.80 5.13 -5.10
CA ILE A 31 -6.96 4.69 -3.71
C ILE A 31 -8.44 4.73 -3.37
N GLY A 32 -9.03 3.57 -3.14
CA GLY A 32 -10.44 3.44 -2.77
C GLY A 32 -10.77 4.12 -1.43
N PRO A 33 -12.05 4.35 -1.16
CA PRO A 33 -12.48 5.08 0.04
C PRO A 33 -12.12 4.35 1.33
N ASN A 34 -12.02 5.11 2.41
CA ASN A 34 -11.81 4.60 3.77
C ASN A 34 -10.51 3.79 3.96
N CYS A 35 -9.50 4.04 3.15
CA CYS A 35 -8.18 3.45 3.34
C CYS A 35 -7.38 4.23 4.39
N VAL A 36 -6.57 3.50 5.16
CA VAL A 36 -5.57 4.05 6.07
C VAL A 36 -4.19 3.73 5.50
N ILE A 37 -3.51 4.76 5.01
CA ILE A 37 -2.16 4.65 4.46
C ILE A 37 -1.17 5.17 5.50
N GLY A 38 -0.30 4.31 5.97
CA GLY A 38 0.71 4.64 6.99
C GLY A 38 1.75 5.65 6.50
N SER A 39 2.57 6.14 7.40
CA SER A 39 3.64 7.08 7.07
C SER A 39 4.73 6.43 6.24
N GLY A 40 5.32 7.20 5.33
CA GLY A 40 6.44 6.73 4.50
C GLY A 40 6.06 5.65 3.49
N VAL A 41 4.78 5.50 3.17
CA VAL A 41 4.34 4.57 2.14
C VAL A 41 4.65 5.14 0.76
N HIS A 42 5.21 4.31 -0.10
CA HIS A 42 5.42 4.62 -1.50
C HIS A 42 4.48 3.80 -2.37
N ILE A 43 3.65 4.45 -3.15
CA ILE A 43 2.88 3.79 -4.20
C ILE A 43 3.52 4.17 -5.52
N ILE A 44 4.21 3.22 -6.13
CA ILE A 44 4.95 3.46 -7.37
C ILE A 44 4.08 3.14 -8.59
N SER A 45 4.36 3.82 -9.69
CA SER A 45 3.58 3.71 -10.93
C SER A 45 3.90 2.42 -11.71
N GLY A 46 3.86 1.27 -11.03
CA GLY A 46 4.24 -0.02 -11.58
C GLY A 46 5.75 -0.27 -11.59
N LEU A 47 6.14 -1.47 -12.02
CA LEU A 47 7.54 -1.93 -11.99
C LEU A 47 8.31 -1.67 -13.29
N ARG A 48 7.64 -1.20 -14.35
CA ARG A 48 8.25 -1.03 -15.68
C ARG A 48 8.49 0.43 -16.05
N GLN A 49 8.73 1.29 -15.07
CA GLN A 49 8.94 2.73 -15.30
C GLN A 49 10.15 3.02 -16.19
N HIS A 50 11.11 2.11 -16.23
CA HIS A 50 12.27 2.19 -17.12
C HIS A 50 12.57 0.84 -17.76
N SER A 51 12.87 0.84 -19.05
CA SER A 51 13.51 -0.30 -19.70
C SER A 51 15.00 -0.29 -19.41
N PHE A 52 15.60 -1.47 -19.36
CA PHE A 52 17.02 -1.63 -19.01
C PHE A 52 17.72 -2.74 -19.82
N GLN A 53 17.07 -3.26 -20.86
CA GLN A 53 17.61 -4.37 -21.66
C GLN A 53 18.75 -3.93 -22.57
N ASP A 54 18.77 -2.68 -23.01
CA ASP A 54 19.82 -2.15 -23.85
C ASP A 54 20.98 -1.64 -22.99
N LEU A 55 22.11 -2.34 -23.06
CA LEU A 55 23.30 -2.00 -22.27
C LEU A 55 24.07 -0.78 -22.80
N ASP A 56 23.83 -0.39 -24.05
CA ASP A 56 24.50 0.72 -24.70
C ASP A 56 23.79 2.06 -24.53
N VAL A 57 22.54 2.01 -24.05
CA VAL A 57 21.71 3.21 -23.83
C VAL A 57 21.52 3.41 -22.32
N PRO A 58 21.78 4.63 -21.80
CA PRO A 58 21.48 4.93 -20.39
C PRO A 58 20.03 4.60 -20.05
N ILE A 59 19.79 4.00 -18.89
CA ILE A 59 18.43 3.56 -18.47
C ILE A 59 17.43 4.72 -18.53
N ARG A 60 17.85 5.93 -18.13
CA ARG A 60 16.98 7.13 -18.16
C ARG A 60 16.48 7.49 -19.56
N ASP A 61 17.20 7.08 -20.61
CA ASP A 61 16.89 7.39 -22.01
C ASP A 61 16.14 6.24 -22.69
N GLN A 62 15.95 5.11 -22.00
CA GLN A 62 15.15 4.00 -22.47
C GLN A 62 13.67 4.20 -22.16
N PRO A 63 12.76 3.76 -23.04
CA PRO A 63 11.33 3.92 -22.82
C PRO A 63 10.88 3.17 -21.57
N GLY A 64 9.86 3.72 -20.91
CA GLY A 64 9.25 3.12 -19.75
C GLY A 64 7.73 3.22 -19.80
N GLU A 65 7.07 2.52 -18.91
CA GLU A 65 5.62 2.47 -18.79
C GLU A 65 5.20 2.81 -17.35
N PHE A 66 4.31 3.78 -17.21
CA PHE A 66 3.69 4.13 -15.94
C PHE A 66 2.32 3.46 -15.88
N SER A 67 2.18 2.51 -14.98
CA SER A 67 0.95 1.73 -14.81
C SER A 67 0.15 2.21 -13.61
N LEU A 68 -1.16 2.25 -13.75
CA LEU A 68 -2.07 2.51 -12.64
C LEU A 68 -1.94 1.39 -11.59
N VAL A 69 -1.79 1.78 -10.34
CA VAL A 69 -1.86 0.88 -9.18
C VAL A 69 -3.14 1.18 -8.41
N SER A 70 -3.99 0.19 -8.26
CA SER A 70 -5.28 0.33 -7.58
C SER A 70 -5.21 -0.29 -6.19
N ILE A 71 -5.71 0.45 -5.20
CA ILE A 71 -5.92 -0.04 -3.84
C ILE A 71 -7.41 -0.02 -3.56
N GLY A 72 -7.98 -1.18 -3.29
CA GLY A 72 -9.41 -1.32 -3.00
C GLY A 72 -9.82 -0.60 -1.73
N GLU A 73 -11.11 -0.41 -1.55
CA GLU A 73 -11.67 0.27 -0.38
C GLU A 73 -11.29 -0.40 0.95
N GLY A 74 -11.21 0.39 2.00
CA GLY A 74 -11.08 -0.11 3.37
C GLY A 74 -9.79 -0.86 3.67
N CYS A 75 -8.71 -0.60 2.94
CA CYS A 75 -7.40 -1.20 3.19
C CYS A 75 -6.62 -0.47 4.29
N TRP A 76 -5.78 -1.20 4.97
CA TRP A 76 -4.75 -0.66 5.84
C TRP A 76 -3.38 -1.01 5.29
N ILE A 77 -2.61 0.01 4.91
CA ILE A 77 -1.25 -0.13 4.41
C ILE A 77 -0.28 0.32 5.52
N GLY A 78 0.55 -0.59 5.98
CA GLY A 78 1.50 -0.33 7.06
C GLY A 78 2.59 0.67 6.70
N ASN A 79 3.14 1.33 7.70
CA ASN A 79 4.22 2.31 7.54
C ASN A 79 5.37 1.74 6.71
N GLY A 80 5.92 2.55 5.83
CA GLY A 80 7.09 2.20 5.03
C GLY A 80 6.88 1.12 3.98
N ALA A 81 5.64 0.69 3.73
CA ALA A 81 5.35 -0.25 2.67
C ALA A 81 5.58 0.38 1.29
N ILE A 82 5.97 -0.45 0.34
CA ILE A 82 6.12 -0.08 -1.07
C ILE A 82 5.10 -0.88 -1.88
N ILE A 83 4.21 -0.18 -2.57
CA ILE A 83 3.13 -0.80 -3.33
C ILE A 83 3.39 -0.58 -4.82
N ALA A 84 3.69 -1.67 -5.53
CA ALA A 84 3.99 -1.67 -6.96
C ALA A 84 2.99 -2.48 -7.80
N ALA A 85 1.99 -3.07 -7.14
CA ALA A 85 0.94 -3.87 -7.77
C ALA A 85 -0.38 -3.66 -7.05
N ASP A 86 -1.47 -4.06 -7.67
CA ASP A 86 -2.81 -3.85 -7.14
C ASP A 86 -3.04 -4.58 -5.82
N VAL A 87 -3.81 -3.94 -4.96
CA VAL A 87 -4.26 -4.49 -3.68
C VAL A 87 -5.78 -4.52 -3.70
N GLY A 88 -6.36 -5.67 -3.45
CA GLY A 88 -7.80 -5.85 -3.37
C GLY A 88 -8.43 -5.07 -2.22
N LYS A 89 -9.74 -5.16 -2.08
CA LYS A 89 -10.46 -4.44 -1.03
C LYS A 89 -10.26 -5.07 0.34
N LYS A 90 -10.31 -4.26 1.37
CA LYS A 90 -10.28 -4.66 2.79
C LYS A 90 -9.08 -5.54 3.15
N CYS A 91 -7.95 -5.24 2.52
CA CYS A 91 -6.67 -5.88 2.79
C CYS A 91 -5.92 -5.19 3.91
N VAL A 92 -5.00 -5.92 4.52
CA VAL A 92 -4.00 -5.38 5.44
C VAL A 92 -2.61 -5.71 4.89
N ILE A 93 -1.80 -4.69 4.67
CA ILE A 93 -0.41 -4.83 4.25
C ILE A 93 0.49 -4.49 5.43
N GLY A 94 1.35 -5.41 5.80
CA GLY A 94 2.25 -5.24 6.94
C GLY A 94 3.27 -4.13 6.76
N VAL A 95 3.76 -3.62 7.87
CA VAL A 95 4.80 -2.59 7.93
C VAL A 95 6.04 -3.03 7.14
N GLY A 96 6.59 -2.12 6.32
CA GLY A 96 7.81 -2.37 5.55
C GLY A 96 7.68 -3.40 4.43
N SER A 97 6.48 -3.80 4.07
CA SER A 97 6.23 -4.79 3.02
C SER A 97 6.46 -4.23 1.62
N VAL A 98 6.83 -5.10 0.69
CA VAL A 98 7.00 -4.73 -0.72
C VAL A 98 6.04 -5.56 -1.58
N VAL A 99 4.98 -4.94 -2.06
CA VAL A 99 3.94 -5.57 -2.87
C VAL A 99 4.31 -5.46 -4.35
N VAL A 100 4.63 -6.59 -4.98
CA VAL A 100 5.02 -6.67 -6.39
C VAL A 100 4.08 -7.53 -7.24
N LYS A 101 3.09 -8.15 -6.60
CA LYS A 101 2.04 -8.94 -7.24
C LYS A 101 0.69 -8.60 -6.62
N LEU A 102 -0.38 -8.78 -7.38
CA LEU A 102 -1.75 -8.60 -6.92
C LEU A 102 -1.99 -9.27 -5.56
N ILE A 103 -2.51 -8.51 -4.63
CA ILE A 103 -3.01 -9.00 -3.35
C ILE A 103 -4.53 -9.16 -3.46
N PRO A 104 -5.08 -10.37 -3.25
CA PRO A 104 -6.52 -10.59 -3.39
C PRO A 104 -7.31 -9.92 -2.27
N ASP A 105 -8.61 -9.76 -2.49
CA ASP A 105 -9.52 -9.18 -1.50
C ASP A 105 -9.42 -9.87 -0.15
N PHE A 106 -9.58 -9.13 0.92
CA PHE A 106 -9.63 -9.58 2.32
C PHE A 106 -8.33 -10.25 2.83
N ALA A 107 -7.24 -10.12 2.11
CA ALA A 107 -5.97 -10.73 2.49
C ALA A 107 -5.21 -9.88 3.51
N ILE A 108 -4.47 -10.57 4.36
CA ILE A 108 -3.39 -9.99 5.16
C ILE A 108 -2.10 -10.47 4.54
N ALA A 109 -1.29 -9.53 4.06
CA ALA A 109 -0.02 -9.83 3.38
C ALA A 109 1.13 -9.06 4.03
N ALA A 110 2.31 -9.64 4.05
CA ALA A 110 3.49 -9.02 4.62
C ALA A 110 4.77 -9.55 4.00
N GLY A 111 5.84 -8.81 4.18
CA GLY A 111 7.19 -9.20 3.79
C GLY A 111 7.70 -8.55 2.51
N ASN A 112 8.90 -8.94 2.12
CA ASN A 112 9.56 -8.49 0.89
C ASN A 112 10.18 -9.69 0.16
N PRO A 113 9.59 -10.17 -0.95
CA PRO A 113 8.31 -9.72 -1.49
C PRO A 113 7.14 -10.11 -0.57
N ALA A 114 6.10 -9.29 -0.58
CA ALA A 114 4.92 -9.54 0.25
C ALA A 114 4.21 -10.84 -0.15
N ARG A 115 3.81 -11.60 0.86
CA ARG A 115 3.05 -12.86 0.70
C ARG A 115 1.78 -12.78 1.53
N VAL A 116 0.71 -13.37 1.03
CA VAL A 116 -0.52 -13.55 1.81
C VAL A 116 -0.23 -14.53 2.95
N ILE A 117 -0.39 -14.06 4.18
CA ILE A 117 -0.16 -14.87 5.38
C ILE A 117 -1.44 -15.40 5.98
N LYS A 118 -2.56 -14.72 5.76
CA LYS A 118 -3.90 -15.23 6.10
C LYS A 118 -5.00 -14.39 5.45
N GLN A 119 -6.22 -14.85 5.53
CA GLN A 119 -7.42 -14.13 5.09
C GLN A 119 -8.12 -13.51 6.29
N ARG A 120 -8.67 -12.30 6.11
CA ARG A 120 -9.59 -11.73 7.07
C ARG A 120 -10.89 -12.52 7.04
N THR A 121 -11.42 -12.83 8.21
CA THR A 121 -12.72 -13.53 8.32
C THR A 121 -13.86 -12.53 8.26
N ILE A 122 -14.90 -12.85 7.47
CA ILE A 122 -16.10 -12.01 7.33
C ILE A 122 -16.97 -12.03 8.58
N THR A 123 -16.97 -13.14 9.30
CA THR A 123 -17.63 -13.23 10.59
C THR A 123 -16.68 -12.72 11.65
N ALA A 124 -16.93 -11.50 12.17
CA ALA A 124 -16.22 -11.02 13.33
C ALA A 124 -16.58 -11.90 14.53
N PRO A 125 -15.66 -12.76 15.03
CA PRO A 125 -15.85 -13.37 16.32
C PRO A 125 -15.89 -12.30 17.40
N ALA A 126 -16.49 -12.62 18.54
CA ALA A 126 -16.33 -11.81 19.74
C ALA A 126 -14.85 -11.48 19.92
N ALA A 127 -14.55 -10.23 20.30
CA ALA A 127 -13.19 -9.74 20.40
C ALA A 127 -12.29 -10.73 21.15
N ASP A 128 -11.14 -11.06 20.57
CA ASP A 128 -10.17 -11.93 21.19
C ASP A 128 -9.69 -11.29 22.51
N PRO A 129 -9.87 -11.95 23.67
CA PRO A 129 -9.42 -11.41 24.94
C PRO A 129 -7.93 -11.03 24.98
N ALA A 130 -7.08 -11.70 24.19
CA ALA A 130 -5.66 -11.39 24.07
C ALA A 130 -5.43 -10.06 23.36
N ILE A 131 -6.27 -9.67 22.41
CA ILE A 131 -6.20 -8.37 21.72
C ILE A 131 -6.69 -7.26 22.63
N MET A 132 -7.74 -7.48 23.39
CA MET A 132 -8.27 -6.50 24.34
C MET A 132 -7.30 -6.22 25.48
N GLY A 133 -6.58 -7.22 25.97
CA GLY A 133 -5.52 -7.03 26.96
C GLY A 133 -4.30 -6.24 26.47
N ARG A 134 -4.10 -6.16 25.17
CA ARG A 134 -3.00 -5.38 24.53
C ARG A 134 -3.37 -3.93 24.27
N THR A 135 -4.65 -3.64 24.04
CA THR A 135 -5.11 -2.27 23.84
C THR A 135 -5.01 -1.43 25.11
N GLY A 136 -5.14 -2.04 26.29
CA GLY A 136 -4.92 -1.35 27.56
C GLY A 136 -3.45 -0.98 27.84
N ARG A 137 -2.49 -1.54 27.11
CA ARG A 137 -1.06 -1.21 27.26
C ARG A 137 -0.56 -0.13 26.29
N SER A 138 -1.25 0.07 25.20
CA SER A 138 -0.87 1.13 24.26
C SER A 138 -1.24 2.54 24.74
N GLU A 139 -2.08 2.63 25.76
CA GLU A 139 -2.45 3.90 26.40
C GLU A 139 -1.40 4.37 27.40
N ASP A 140 -0.49 3.51 27.83
CA ASP A 140 0.57 3.80 28.80
C ASP A 140 1.91 4.18 28.13
N CYS A 141 1.95 4.33 26.81
CA CYS A 141 3.14 4.72 26.05
C CYS A 141 3.15 6.20 25.69
#